data_41b3f7253f7acbc7e8e3272f775e8e8d
#
_entry.id   41b3f7253f7acbc7e8e3272f775e8e8d
#
_cell.length_a   1.000
_cell.length_b   1.000
_cell.length_c   1.000
_cell.angle_alpha   90.00
_cell.angle_beta   90.00
_cell.angle_gamma   90.00
#
_symmetry.space_group_name_H-M   'P 1'
#
loop_
_entity.id
_entity.type
_entity.pdbx_description
1 polymer ?
#
loop_
_entity_poly.entity_id
_entity_poly.type
_entity_poly.pdbx_seq_one_letter_code
_entity_poly.pdbx_strand_id
1 'polypeptide(L)'
;MYKILVLIGLFFLSGYANVLHPAESSSDAPGYVRDATVLFKAADSYEHALHIWKTPEDINAWIAANFSYDMARAVRLSETQRAKNEQLSIYHPAEFFNTKAGVCVDLSRFGVETLRRIGPQSEPQYLMIEFDPIQIKGNTLRLHWLVSFKRDGKTYFFADPKRPGHIAGPYNDTQAFINEYEEYRGRKIIAFRELASYQKQRRTQALQLQAPEKP
;
A
#
# COMPACT_ATOMS: atom_id res chain seq x y z
N MET A 1 37.13 15.47 61.68
CA MET A 1 37.42 14.87 60.37
C MET A 1 36.23 14.03 59.96
N TYR A 2 35.30 14.59 59.19
CA TYR A 2 34.11 13.88 58.69
C TYR A 2 34.39 13.40 57.24
N LYS A 3 34.33 12.09 57.03
CA LYS A 3 34.42 11.49 55.68
C LYS A 3 33.01 11.46 55.04
N ILE A 4 32.82 12.25 53.99
CA ILE A 4 31.59 12.20 53.16
C ILE A 4 31.75 11.05 52.19
N LEU A 5 30.85 10.05 52.30
CA LEU A 5 30.69 8.97 51.34
C LEU A 5 29.71 9.44 50.25
N VAL A 6 30.22 9.65 49.02
CA VAL A 6 29.40 9.94 47.85
C VAL A 6 28.99 8.62 47.22
N LEU A 7 27.70 8.30 47.33
CA LEU A 7 27.08 7.15 46.64
C LEU A 7 26.71 7.61 45.22
N ILE A 8 27.46 7.10 44.24
CA ILE A 8 27.12 7.29 42.81
C ILE A 8 26.12 6.21 42.44
N GLY A 9 24.85 6.60 42.32
CA GLY A 9 23.78 5.74 41.80
C GLY A 9 23.91 5.61 40.29
N LEU A 10 24.27 4.41 39.81
CA LEU A 10 24.17 4.06 38.40
C LEU A 10 22.68 3.82 38.05
N PHE A 11 22.08 4.76 37.35
CA PHE A 11 20.78 4.53 36.68
C PHE A 11 21.02 3.71 35.42
N PHE A 12 20.69 2.42 35.46
CA PHE A 12 20.55 1.63 34.26
C PHE A 12 19.23 2.05 33.56
N LEU A 13 19.36 2.86 32.52
CA LEU A 13 18.28 3.06 31.55
C LEU A 13 18.14 1.77 30.73
N SER A 14 17.22 0.91 31.16
CA SER A 14 16.77 -0.23 30.35
C SER A 14 15.98 0.31 29.17
N GLY A 15 16.68 0.56 28.06
CA GLY A 15 16.02 0.80 26.77
C GLY A 15 15.28 -0.47 26.35
N TYR A 16 13.95 -0.46 26.46
CA TYR A 16 13.12 -1.46 25.82
C TYR A 16 13.22 -1.23 24.31
N ALA A 17 14.15 -1.89 23.64
CA ALA A 17 14.10 -2.06 22.21
C ALA A 17 12.84 -2.89 21.92
N ASN A 18 11.82 -2.27 21.35
CA ASN A 18 10.69 -2.99 20.78
C ASN A 18 11.22 -3.87 19.64
N VAL A 19 11.52 -5.12 19.95
CA VAL A 19 11.83 -6.14 18.95
C VAL A 19 10.52 -6.45 18.24
N LEU A 20 10.28 -5.78 17.12
CA LEU A 20 9.15 -6.10 16.23
C LEU A 20 9.27 -7.59 15.85
N HIS A 21 8.19 -8.34 16.08
CA HIS A 21 8.14 -9.74 15.66
C HIS A 21 8.33 -9.82 14.13
N PRO A 22 9.12 -10.77 13.61
CA PRO A 22 9.38 -10.87 12.16
C PRO A 22 8.11 -10.87 11.29
N ALA A 23 7.00 -11.45 11.79
CA ALA A 23 5.71 -11.46 11.11
C ALA A 23 5.07 -10.05 11.01
N GLU A 24 5.30 -9.16 11.99
CA GLU A 24 4.80 -7.78 11.96
C GLU A 24 5.65 -6.91 11.04
N SER A 25 6.96 -7.12 10.98
CA SER A 25 7.84 -6.39 10.06
C SER A 25 7.55 -6.73 8.60
N SER A 26 7.05 -7.95 8.32
CA SER A 26 6.71 -8.42 6.96
C SER A 26 5.29 -8.01 6.52
N SER A 27 4.43 -7.54 7.44
CA SER A 27 3.08 -7.07 7.11
C SER A 27 3.11 -5.76 6.34
N ASP A 28 1.97 -5.38 5.73
CA ASP A 28 1.81 -4.08 5.07
C ASP A 28 1.49 -2.94 6.06
N ALA A 29 1.34 -3.25 7.35
CA ALA A 29 1.12 -2.23 8.37
C ALA A 29 2.34 -1.29 8.49
N PRO A 30 2.14 0.03 8.70
CA PRO A 30 3.22 0.96 8.96
C PRO A 30 4.06 0.53 10.16
N GLY A 31 5.38 0.68 10.03
CA GLY A 31 6.32 0.40 11.13
C GLY A 31 6.52 1.58 12.09
N TYR A 32 5.77 2.68 11.95
CA TYR A 32 5.94 3.91 12.72
C TYR A 32 4.59 4.52 13.11
N VAL A 33 4.63 5.39 14.11
CA VAL A 33 3.48 6.21 14.51
C VAL A 33 3.31 7.34 13.48
N ARG A 34 2.06 7.59 13.07
CA ARG A 34 1.73 8.67 12.12
C ARG A 34 2.20 10.02 12.65
N ASP A 35 2.81 10.81 11.77
CA ASP A 35 3.08 12.22 12.03
C ASP A 35 1.79 13.03 11.84
N ALA A 36 1.22 13.49 12.94
CA ALA A 36 -0.01 14.30 12.93
C ALA A 36 0.21 15.73 12.41
N THR A 37 1.44 16.13 12.15
CA THR A 37 1.77 17.48 11.65
C THR A 37 1.77 17.60 10.14
N VAL A 38 1.52 16.51 9.40
CA VAL A 38 1.48 16.55 7.94
C VAL A 38 0.36 17.46 7.45
N LEU A 39 0.76 18.53 6.76
CA LEU A 39 -0.19 19.47 6.14
C LEU A 39 -0.81 18.84 4.90
N PHE A 40 -2.12 18.92 4.79
CA PHE A 40 -2.87 18.46 3.62
C PHE A 40 -4.04 19.40 3.32
N LYS A 41 -4.52 19.38 2.08
CA LYS A 41 -5.73 20.12 1.69
C LYS A 41 -6.96 19.38 2.21
N ALA A 42 -7.52 19.88 3.31
CA ALA A 42 -8.71 19.31 3.93
C ALA A 42 -9.94 19.45 3.03
N ALA A 43 -10.80 18.44 3.04
CA ALA A 43 -12.05 18.42 2.30
C ALA A 43 -13.14 17.75 3.16
N ASP A 44 -14.37 18.26 3.06
CA ASP A 44 -15.51 17.77 3.82
C ASP A 44 -16.11 16.50 3.21
N SER A 45 -15.86 16.28 1.92
CA SER A 45 -16.35 15.14 1.18
C SER A 45 -15.35 14.74 0.09
N TYR A 46 -15.49 13.51 -0.43
CA TYR A 46 -14.69 13.05 -1.55
C TYR A 46 -14.87 13.91 -2.80
N GLU A 47 -16.10 14.34 -3.09
CA GLU A 47 -16.37 15.22 -4.23
C GLU A 47 -15.69 16.59 -4.05
N HIS A 48 -15.69 17.15 -2.83
CA HIS A 48 -14.95 18.38 -2.55
C HIS A 48 -13.44 18.16 -2.72
N ALA A 49 -12.91 17.02 -2.26
CA ALA A 49 -11.51 16.65 -2.45
C ALA A 49 -11.11 16.66 -3.95
N LEU A 50 -11.94 16.09 -4.82
CA LEU A 50 -11.71 16.09 -6.28
C LEU A 50 -11.68 17.51 -6.90
N HIS A 51 -12.37 18.47 -6.29
CA HIS A 51 -12.32 19.87 -6.76
C HIS A 51 -11.03 20.59 -6.35
N ILE A 52 -10.51 20.32 -5.14
CA ILE A 52 -9.36 21.06 -4.59
C ILE A 52 -8.01 20.36 -4.79
N TRP A 53 -8.00 19.03 -4.90
CA TRP A 53 -6.77 18.28 -5.19
C TRP A 53 -6.45 18.35 -6.68
N LYS A 54 -5.17 18.53 -7.02
CA LYS A 54 -4.71 18.69 -8.42
C LYS A 54 -3.53 17.78 -8.74
N THR A 55 -2.87 17.23 -7.75
CA THR A 55 -1.61 16.50 -7.91
C THR A 55 -1.61 15.19 -7.13
N PRO A 56 -0.75 14.22 -7.48
CA PRO A 56 -0.53 13.02 -6.67
C PRO A 56 -0.10 13.34 -5.23
N GLU A 57 0.63 14.46 -5.04
CA GLU A 57 1.07 14.94 -3.73
C GLU A 57 -0.12 15.32 -2.84
N ASP A 58 -1.18 15.93 -3.39
CA ASP A 58 -2.39 16.26 -2.64
C ASP A 58 -3.07 15.01 -2.09
N ILE A 59 -3.20 13.97 -2.94
CA ILE A 59 -3.75 12.66 -2.53
C ILE A 59 -2.87 12.04 -1.46
N ASN A 60 -1.56 12.04 -1.70
CA ASN A 60 -0.59 11.37 -0.84
C ASN A 60 -0.44 12.06 0.53
N ALA A 61 -0.53 13.38 0.59
CA ALA A 61 -0.57 14.13 1.84
C ALA A 61 -1.84 13.80 2.65
N TRP A 62 -3.00 13.65 2.00
CA TRP A 62 -4.21 13.20 2.67
C TRP A 62 -4.05 11.76 3.20
N ILE A 63 -3.43 10.86 2.43
CA ILE A 63 -3.12 9.49 2.88
C ILE A 63 -2.23 9.52 4.12
N ALA A 64 -1.16 10.32 4.10
CA ALA A 64 -0.26 10.48 5.23
C ALA A 64 -0.99 10.89 6.51
N ALA A 65 -1.90 11.86 6.38
CA ALA A 65 -2.62 12.42 7.53
C ALA A 65 -3.76 11.54 8.04
N ASN A 66 -4.42 10.76 7.17
CA ASN A 66 -5.70 10.14 7.51
C ASN A 66 -5.70 8.61 7.47
N PHE A 67 -4.87 7.97 6.63
CA PHE A 67 -4.92 6.52 6.43
C PHE A 67 -4.54 5.74 7.68
N SER A 68 -5.29 4.69 7.99
CA SER A 68 -4.92 3.65 8.96
C SER A 68 -5.06 2.25 8.34
N TYR A 69 -4.10 1.38 8.68
CA TYR A 69 -4.10 0.02 8.17
C TYR A 69 -5.05 -0.88 8.97
N ASP A 70 -5.96 -1.57 8.26
CA ASP A 70 -6.92 -2.50 8.86
C ASP A 70 -6.42 -3.94 8.74
N MET A 71 -5.76 -4.42 9.82
CA MET A 71 -5.25 -5.79 9.88
C MET A 71 -6.37 -6.83 9.84
N ALA A 72 -7.53 -6.57 10.43
CA ALA A 72 -8.65 -7.50 10.40
C ALA A 72 -9.16 -7.69 8.97
N ARG A 73 -9.27 -6.59 8.23
CA ARG A 73 -9.62 -6.61 6.81
C ARG A 73 -8.56 -7.31 5.95
N ALA A 74 -7.26 -7.12 6.25
CA ALA A 74 -6.18 -7.82 5.57
C ALA A 74 -6.30 -9.35 5.71
N VAL A 75 -6.59 -9.84 6.90
CA VAL A 75 -6.84 -11.27 7.15
C VAL A 75 -8.06 -11.74 6.34
N ARG A 76 -9.17 -11.02 6.34
CA ARG A 76 -10.40 -11.37 5.59
C ARG A 76 -10.18 -11.35 4.09
N LEU A 77 -9.30 -10.50 3.55
CA LEU A 77 -8.94 -10.45 2.14
C LEU A 77 -7.79 -11.39 1.76
N SER A 78 -7.24 -12.15 2.70
CA SER A 78 -6.18 -13.13 2.46
C SER A 78 -6.58 -14.21 1.45
N GLU A 79 -5.60 -14.88 0.86
CA GLU A 79 -5.87 -16.00 -0.05
C GLU A 79 -6.68 -17.10 0.62
N THR A 80 -6.33 -17.42 1.86
CA THR A 80 -7.01 -18.46 2.65
C THR A 80 -8.50 -18.17 2.82
N GLN A 81 -8.87 -16.92 3.14
CA GLN A 81 -10.27 -16.55 3.34
C GLN A 81 -11.02 -16.44 2.01
N ARG A 82 -10.37 -15.91 0.96
CA ARG A 82 -10.97 -15.85 -0.39
C ARG A 82 -11.28 -17.24 -0.96
N ALA A 83 -10.46 -18.24 -0.64
CA ALA A 83 -10.74 -19.62 -1.02
C ALA A 83 -11.99 -20.20 -0.34
N LYS A 84 -12.42 -19.64 0.79
CA LYS A 84 -13.64 -20.03 1.54
C LYS A 84 -14.92 -19.31 1.07
N ASN A 85 -14.88 -18.64 -0.09
CA ASN A 85 -15.99 -17.91 -0.71
C ASN A 85 -16.51 -16.66 0.05
N GLU A 86 -15.82 -16.13 1.01
CA GLU A 86 -16.12 -14.81 1.56
C GLU A 86 -15.56 -13.71 0.66
N GLN A 87 -16.35 -13.22 -0.28
CA GLN A 87 -15.98 -12.09 -1.13
C GLN A 87 -16.25 -10.78 -0.40
N LEU A 88 -15.20 -10.25 0.23
CA LEU A 88 -15.23 -8.90 0.77
C LEU A 88 -15.04 -7.90 -0.38
N SER A 89 -15.94 -6.92 -0.50
CA SER A 89 -15.81 -5.87 -1.50
C SER A 89 -14.62 -4.95 -1.20
N ILE A 90 -13.94 -4.50 -2.27
CA ILE A 90 -12.93 -3.45 -2.17
C ILE A 90 -13.64 -2.11 -2.14
N TYR A 91 -13.27 -1.24 -1.20
CA TYR A 91 -13.93 0.06 -1.01
C TYR A 91 -13.89 0.92 -2.26
N HIS A 92 -15.02 1.58 -2.56
CA HIS A 92 -15.04 2.69 -3.51
C HIS A 92 -14.27 3.89 -2.96
N PRO A 93 -13.71 4.77 -3.82
CA PRO A 93 -12.92 5.90 -3.34
C PRO A 93 -13.65 6.80 -2.32
N ALA A 94 -14.93 7.10 -2.55
CA ALA A 94 -15.73 7.90 -1.61
C ALA A 94 -15.95 7.18 -0.26
N GLU A 95 -16.16 5.86 -0.29
CA GLU A 95 -16.28 5.03 0.90
C GLU A 95 -14.96 5.00 1.68
N PHE A 96 -13.82 4.80 0.97
CA PHE A 96 -12.50 4.82 1.58
C PHE A 96 -12.15 6.18 2.19
N PHE A 97 -12.50 7.27 1.49
CA PHE A 97 -12.32 8.64 1.99
C PHE A 97 -13.00 8.85 3.35
N ASN A 98 -14.22 8.33 3.53
CA ASN A 98 -14.97 8.43 4.78
C ASN A 98 -14.42 7.47 5.85
N THR A 99 -14.08 6.22 5.46
CA THR A 99 -13.62 5.17 6.37
C THR A 99 -12.22 5.45 6.91
N LYS A 100 -11.34 6.00 6.07
CA LYS A 100 -9.91 6.29 6.36
C LYS A 100 -9.09 5.07 6.78
N ALA A 101 -9.68 3.89 6.75
CA ALA A 101 -9.06 2.63 7.12
C ALA A 101 -9.23 1.60 5.99
N GLY A 102 -8.22 0.76 5.79
CA GLY A 102 -8.27 -0.26 4.75
C GLY A 102 -6.94 -0.98 4.58
N VAL A 103 -6.80 -1.69 3.47
CA VAL A 103 -5.59 -2.42 3.13
C VAL A 103 -4.99 -1.91 1.81
N CYS A 104 -3.87 -2.50 1.37
CA CYS A 104 -3.15 -2.06 0.18
C CYS A 104 -4.02 -1.93 -1.07
N VAL A 105 -4.95 -2.86 -1.34
CA VAL A 105 -5.83 -2.80 -2.51
C VAL A 105 -6.89 -1.70 -2.41
N ASP A 106 -7.44 -1.43 -1.22
CA ASP A 106 -8.38 -0.32 -1.00
C ASP A 106 -7.67 1.02 -1.21
N LEU A 107 -6.48 1.15 -0.62
CA LEU A 107 -5.64 2.35 -0.73
C LEU A 107 -5.22 2.61 -2.17
N SER A 108 -4.80 1.56 -2.91
CA SER A 108 -4.45 1.67 -4.32
C SER A 108 -5.64 2.04 -5.19
N ARG A 109 -6.82 1.47 -4.92
CA ARG A 109 -8.03 1.84 -5.63
C ARG A 109 -8.38 3.31 -5.40
N PHE A 110 -8.31 3.76 -4.17
CA PHE A 110 -8.50 5.17 -3.85
C PHE A 110 -7.52 6.05 -4.63
N GLY A 111 -6.22 5.72 -4.60
CA GLY A 111 -5.19 6.50 -5.27
C GLY A 111 -5.34 6.52 -6.81
N VAL A 112 -5.51 5.35 -7.44
CA VAL A 112 -5.64 5.26 -8.91
C VAL A 112 -6.90 5.96 -9.40
N GLU A 113 -8.07 5.65 -8.82
CA GLU A 113 -9.33 6.20 -9.30
C GLU A 113 -9.44 7.71 -9.02
N THR A 114 -8.89 8.19 -7.90
CA THR A 114 -8.79 9.64 -7.62
C THR A 114 -7.87 10.33 -8.61
N LEU A 115 -6.66 9.81 -8.82
CA LEU A 115 -5.70 10.43 -9.73
C LEU A 115 -6.18 10.43 -11.19
N ARG A 116 -6.91 9.40 -11.62
CA ARG A 116 -7.58 9.39 -12.93
C ARG A 116 -8.57 10.53 -13.11
N ARG A 117 -9.22 10.98 -12.04
CA ARG A 117 -10.19 12.09 -12.10
C ARG A 117 -9.54 13.46 -12.06
N ILE A 118 -8.45 13.63 -11.29
CA ILE A 118 -7.81 14.95 -11.12
C ILE A 118 -6.61 15.20 -12.05
N GLY A 119 -5.95 14.15 -12.53
CA GLY A 119 -4.73 14.23 -13.34
C GLY A 119 -4.56 13.03 -14.29
N PRO A 120 -5.53 12.77 -15.22
CA PRO A 120 -5.52 11.60 -16.10
C PRO A 120 -4.29 11.53 -17.00
N GLN A 121 -3.67 12.67 -17.31
CA GLN A 121 -2.44 12.76 -18.11
C GLN A 121 -1.22 12.08 -17.45
N SER A 122 -1.30 11.78 -16.17
CA SER A 122 -0.25 11.03 -15.45
C SER A 122 -0.38 9.51 -15.58
N GLU A 123 -1.33 9.01 -16.38
CA GLU A 123 -1.52 7.59 -16.70
C GLU A 123 -1.52 6.67 -15.47
N PRO A 124 -2.34 6.93 -14.44
CA PRO A 124 -2.27 6.15 -13.21
C PRO A 124 -2.75 4.72 -13.40
N GLN A 125 -1.96 3.77 -12.90
CA GLN A 125 -2.24 2.35 -12.95
C GLN A 125 -2.09 1.70 -11.58
N TYR A 126 -2.66 0.51 -11.44
CA TYR A 126 -2.41 -0.37 -10.31
C TYR A 126 -1.11 -1.13 -10.54
N LEU A 127 -0.18 -1.06 -9.60
CA LEU A 127 0.95 -1.98 -9.54
C LEU A 127 0.60 -3.11 -8.56
N MET A 128 0.39 -4.30 -9.10
CA MET A 128 0.25 -5.52 -8.31
C MET A 128 1.61 -6.18 -8.15
N ILE A 129 2.00 -6.45 -6.91
CA ILE A 129 3.23 -7.15 -6.54
C ILE A 129 2.85 -8.47 -5.88
N GLU A 130 3.49 -9.55 -6.30
CA GLU A 130 3.40 -10.85 -5.70
C GLU A 130 4.69 -11.15 -4.94
N PHE A 131 4.61 -11.20 -3.62
CA PHE A 131 5.72 -11.59 -2.75
C PHE A 131 5.74 -13.09 -2.49
N ASP A 132 6.86 -13.63 -2.03
CA ASP A 132 6.87 -14.90 -1.32
C ASP A 132 5.80 -14.88 -0.22
N PRO A 133 4.94 -15.92 -0.13
CA PRO A 133 3.82 -15.91 0.80
C PRO A 133 4.29 -15.94 2.25
N ILE A 134 3.59 -15.16 3.09
CA ILE A 134 3.75 -15.20 4.54
C ILE A 134 2.47 -15.68 5.20
N GLN A 135 2.61 -16.23 6.42
CA GLN A 135 1.50 -16.66 7.23
C GLN A 135 1.26 -15.68 8.37
N ILE A 136 0.06 -15.11 8.43
CA ILE A 136 -0.38 -14.27 9.55
C ILE A 136 -1.65 -14.88 10.13
N LYS A 137 -1.58 -15.34 11.38
CA LYS A 137 -2.71 -16.00 12.08
C LYS A 137 -3.35 -17.10 11.23
N GLY A 138 -2.54 -17.95 10.59
CA GLY A 138 -3.00 -19.04 9.73
C GLY A 138 -3.57 -18.62 8.37
N ASN A 139 -3.36 -17.38 7.97
CA ASN A 139 -3.82 -16.86 6.69
C ASN A 139 -2.64 -16.49 5.79
N THR A 140 -2.70 -16.90 4.53
CA THR A 140 -1.68 -16.64 3.52
C THR A 140 -1.86 -15.25 2.92
N LEU A 141 -0.83 -14.41 3.05
CA LEU A 141 -0.75 -13.10 2.43
C LEU A 141 0.44 -13.05 1.47
N ARG A 142 0.17 -12.69 0.23
CA ARG A 142 1.20 -12.62 -0.82
C ARG A 142 1.07 -11.38 -1.70
N LEU A 143 -0.15 -10.96 -2.01
CA LEU A 143 -0.39 -9.85 -2.92
C LEU A 143 -0.30 -8.51 -2.21
N HIS A 144 0.38 -7.58 -2.88
CA HIS A 144 0.48 -6.19 -2.48
C HIS A 144 0.12 -5.27 -3.64
N TRP A 145 -0.42 -4.09 -3.33
CA TRP A 145 -0.91 -3.16 -4.33
C TRP A 145 -0.43 -1.75 -4.05
N LEU A 146 0.05 -1.09 -5.09
CA LEU A 146 0.49 0.29 -5.10
C LEU A 146 -0.15 1.03 -6.28
N VAL A 147 0.06 2.34 -6.33
CA VAL A 147 -0.25 3.19 -7.49
C VAL A 147 1.05 3.49 -8.21
N SER A 148 1.09 3.29 -9.54
CA SER A 148 2.11 3.84 -10.41
C SER A 148 1.54 5.01 -11.21
N PHE A 149 2.38 6.01 -11.54
CA PHE A 149 2.01 7.10 -12.43
C PHE A 149 3.23 7.67 -13.17
N LYS A 150 2.97 8.40 -14.25
CA LYS A 150 3.99 9.03 -15.09
C LYS A 150 4.08 10.54 -14.83
N ARG A 151 5.31 11.05 -14.82
CA ARG A 151 5.63 12.48 -14.81
C ARG A 151 6.97 12.70 -15.51
N ASP A 152 7.01 13.59 -16.49
CA ASP A 152 8.23 13.95 -17.24
C ASP A 152 8.99 12.72 -17.78
N GLY A 153 8.25 11.76 -18.33
CA GLY A 153 8.81 10.52 -18.89
C GLY A 153 9.36 9.53 -17.85
N LYS A 154 9.20 9.80 -16.57
CA LYS A 154 9.62 8.92 -15.46
C LYS A 154 8.42 8.31 -14.76
N THR A 155 8.69 7.20 -14.07
CA THR A 155 7.68 6.47 -13.29
C THR A 155 7.84 6.76 -11.81
N TYR A 156 6.71 6.96 -11.13
CA TYR A 156 6.62 7.19 -9.70
C TYR A 156 5.61 6.24 -9.09
N PHE A 157 5.76 5.98 -7.77
CA PHE A 157 4.90 5.06 -7.02
C PHE A 157 4.49 5.67 -5.70
N PHE A 158 3.22 5.46 -5.31
CA PHE A 158 2.71 5.91 -4.01
C PHE A 158 1.57 4.99 -3.51
N ALA A 159 0.89 5.40 -2.45
CA ALA A 159 -0.17 4.64 -1.79
C ALA A 159 0.35 3.31 -1.21
N ASP A 160 1.57 3.34 -0.65
CA ASP A 160 2.13 2.23 0.09
C ASP A 160 1.66 2.30 1.55
N PRO A 161 0.85 1.33 2.03
CA PRO A 161 0.45 1.31 3.44
C PRO A 161 1.63 1.15 4.41
N LYS A 162 2.78 0.61 3.96
CA LYS A 162 3.99 0.49 4.79
C LYS A 162 4.65 1.84 5.05
N ARG A 163 4.51 2.80 4.14
CA ARG A 163 5.04 4.17 4.23
C ARG A 163 4.03 5.19 3.68
N PRO A 164 2.89 5.39 4.39
CA PRO A 164 1.87 6.36 3.98
C PRO A 164 2.48 7.76 3.86
N GLY A 165 2.18 8.46 2.76
CA GLY A 165 2.72 9.79 2.50
C GLY A 165 4.05 9.81 1.74
N HIS A 166 4.63 8.65 1.42
CA HIS A 166 5.83 8.57 0.60
C HIS A 166 5.47 8.43 -0.89
N ILE A 167 6.15 9.21 -1.74
CA ILE A 167 6.17 9.02 -3.20
C ILE A 167 7.58 8.58 -3.58
N ALA A 168 7.70 7.37 -4.12
CA ALA A 168 8.97 6.82 -4.60
C ALA A 168 9.19 7.22 -6.07
N GLY A 169 10.41 7.55 -6.43
CA GLY A 169 10.80 7.97 -7.77
C GLY A 169 11.65 9.25 -7.78
N PRO A 170 12.13 9.66 -8.97
CA PRO A 170 11.83 9.15 -10.31
C PRO A 170 12.56 7.85 -10.67
N TYR A 171 11.87 6.92 -11.33
CA TYR A 171 12.48 5.71 -11.90
C TYR A 171 12.37 5.73 -13.44
N ASN A 172 13.30 5.05 -14.11
CA ASN A 172 13.24 4.88 -15.57
C ASN A 172 12.07 3.98 -15.98
N ASP A 173 11.84 2.93 -15.19
CA ASP A 173 10.79 1.94 -15.41
C ASP A 173 10.37 1.29 -14.08
N THR A 174 9.36 0.44 -14.15
CA THR A 174 8.83 -0.27 -12.97
C THR A 174 9.81 -1.31 -12.44
N GLN A 175 10.66 -1.92 -13.27
CA GLN A 175 11.64 -2.90 -12.81
C GLN A 175 12.67 -2.27 -11.87
N ALA A 176 13.13 -1.03 -12.16
CA ALA A 176 14.07 -0.31 -11.31
C ALA A 176 13.48 -0.07 -9.91
N PHE A 177 12.19 0.31 -9.84
CA PHE A 177 11.48 0.41 -8.56
C PHE A 177 11.38 -0.94 -7.83
N ILE A 178 11.02 -2.02 -8.54
CA ILE A 178 10.82 -3.35 -7.94
C ILE A 178 12.10 -3.85 -7.27
N ASN A 179 13.27 -3.63 -7.89
CA ASN A 179 14.55 -4.04 -7.32
C ASN A 179 14.81 -3.34 -5.97
N GLU A 180 14.63 -2.01 -5.91
CA GLU A 180 14.78 -1.24 -4.68
C GLU A 180 13.71 -1.61 -3.64
N TYR A 181 12.48 -1.82 -4.10
CA TYR A 181 11.36 -2.13 -3.21
C TYR A 181 11.48 -3.52 -2.56
N GLU A 182 12.05 -4.50 -3.26
CA GLU A 182 12.36 -5.82 -2.69
C GLU A 182 13.33 -5.70 -1.51
N GLU A 183 14.41 -4.91 -1.67
CA GLU A 183 15.38 -4.63 -0.61
C GLU A 183 14.72 -3.90 0.57
N TYR A 184 13.94 -2.83 0.29
CA TYR A 184 13.24 -2.08 1.31
C TYR A 184 12.28 -2.95 2.14
N ARG A 185 11.54 -3.85 1.48
CA ARG A 185 10.58 -4.72 2.14
C ARG A 185 11.23 -5.91 2.84
N GLY A 186 12.46 -6.26 2.52
CA GLY A 186 13.11 -7.48 2.99
C GLY A 186 12.33 -8.74 2.65
N ARG A 187 11.56 -8.71 1.55
CA ARG A 187 10.72 -9.83 1.08
C ARG A 187 10.91 -10.01 -0.41
N LYS A 188 11.18 -11.25 -0.81
CA LYS A 188 11.36 -11.58 -2.22
C LYS A 188 10.09 -11.31 -3.03
N ILE A 189 10.25 -10.61 -4.16
CA ILE A 189 9.19 -10.38 -5.14
C ILE A 189 9.28 -11.47 -6.21
N ILE A 190 8.21 -12.26 -6.35
CA ILE A 190 8.12 -13.36 -7.33
C ILE A 190 7.65 -12.83 -8.68
N ALA A 191 6.70 -11.88 -8.68
CA ALA A 191 6.15 -11.31 -9.89
C ALA A 191 5.56 -9.92 -9.61
N PHE A 192 5.43 -9.11 -10.67
CA PHE A 192 4.70 -7.86 -10.61
C PHE A 192 3.99 -7.58 -11.94
N ARG A 193 2.96 -6.74 -11.91
CA ARG A 193 2.20 -6.34 -13.12
C ARG A 193 1.59 -4.95 -12.92
N GLU A 194 1.69 -4.12 -13.95
CA GLU A 194 0.88 -2.92 -14.07
C GLU A 194 -0.47 -3.26 -14.71
N LEU A 195 -1.55 -2.79 -14.12
CA LEU A 195 -2.90 -3.18 -14.49
C LEU A 195 -3.81 -1.95 -14.55
N ALA A 196 -4.67 -1.90 -15.55
CA ALA A 196 -5.72 -0.88 -15.64
C ALA A 196 -6.83 -1.07 -14.58
N SER A 197 -6.98 -2.27 -14.04
CA SER A 197 -7.99 -2.60 -13.03
C SER A 197 -7.44 -3.55 -11.97
N TYR A 198 -7.85 -3.36 -10.71
CA TYR A 198 -7.56 -4.31 -9.61
C TYR A 198 -8.37 -5.61 -9.74
N GLN A 199 -9.45 -5.61 -10.52
CA GLN A 199 -10.23 -6.82 -10.77
C GLN A 199 -9.47 -7.73 -11.72
N LYS A 200 -9.37 -9.02 -11.36
CA LYS A 200 -8.84 -10.04 -12.26
C LYS A 200 -9.70 -10.00 -13.52
N GLN A 201 -9.12 -9.63 -14.67
CA GLN A 201 -9.79 -9.87 -15.95
C GLN A 201 -10.01 -11.39 -16.02
N ARG A 202 -11.28 -11.84 -16.01
CA ARG A 202 -11.61 -13.19 -16.41
C ARG A 202 -10.98 -13.34 -17.79
N ARG A 203 -10.08 -14.30 -17.97
CA ARG A 203 -9.67 -14.75 -19.31
C ARG A 203 -10.97 -15.10 -20.01
N THR A 204 -11.46 -14.20 -20.82
CA THR A 204 -12.56 -14.47 -21.74
C THR A 204 -12.07 -15.64 -22.58
N GLN A 205 -12.88 -16.68 -22.74
CA GLN A 205 -12.66 -17.86 -23.56
C GLN A 205 -12.55 -17.46 -25.05
N ALA A 206 -11.47 -16.75 -25.39
CA ALA A 206 -11.14 -16.41 -26.79
C ALA A 206 -10.27 -17.49 -27.46
N LEU A 207 -10.22 -18.70 -26.89
CA LEU A 207 -9.45 -19.83 -27.44
C LEU A 207 -10.31 -21.00 -27.90
N GLN A 208 -11.61 -20.78 -28.17
CA GLN A 208 -12.49 -21.84 -28.72
C GLN A 208 -12.95 -21.61 -30.16
N LEU A 209 -12.36 -20.71 -30.89
CA LEU A 209 -12.73 -20.43 -32.30
C LEU A 209 -11.59 -20.63 -33.29
N GLN A 210 -10.71 -21.60 -33.06
CA GLN A 210 -9.81 -22.12 -34.10
C GLN A 210 -9.69 -23.63 -33.99
N ALA A 211 -10.81 -24.32 -34.18
CA ALA A 211 -10.76 -25.68 -34.65
C ALA A 211 -10.71 -25.63 -36.20
N PRO A 212 -9.68 -26.19 -36.86
CA PRO A 212 -9.70 -26.31 -38.31
C PRO A 212 -10.80 -27.34 -38.69
N GLU A 213 -11.71 -26.95 -39.58
CA GLU A 213 -12.54 -27.90 -40.28
C GLU A 213 -11.63 -28.97 -40.94
N LYS A 214 -11.89 -30.21 -40.59
CA LYS A 214 -11.28 -31.36 -41.31
C LYS A 214 -11.96 -31.51 -42.64
N PRO A 215 -11.19 -31.85 -43.70
CA PRO A 215 -11.69 -32.13 -45.03
C PRO A 215 -12.54 -33.38 -45.11
#